data_3d007bebe42dcfcc93b2a3281b34921c
#
_entry.id   3d007bebe42dcfcc93b2a3281b34921c
#
_cell.length_a   1.000
_cell.length_b   1.000
_cell.length_c   1.000
_cell.angle_alpha   90.00
_cell.angle_beta   90.00
_cell.angle_gamma   90.00
#
_symmetry.space_group_name_H-M   'P 1'
#
loop_
_entity.id
_entity.type
_entity.pdbx_description
1 polymer ?
#
loop_
_entity_poly.entity_id
_entity_poly.type
_entity_poly.pdbx_seq_one_letter_code
_entity_poly.pdbx_strand_id
1 'polypeptide(L)'
;MENYRSRHNELTKKIDSEANLTNWQDWKWQLRNSIQKISTFETLTGIRFDAEERKILEQTIEKFPLSITPYYLSLIETNDYKNDPIYLQSFADPRELIVQDWEQADPLSEDEDSPVPGITHRYPDRVLFHISNVCSMYCRHCTRKRKVGDIDFIPAKDQVQQGLDYIRATPKVRDVLLSGGDPFMLSDEYLDWILTELRKIEHVEVIRIGSRMPVVLPYRITDELVAVLKKHHPVWINTHFNHPRELTTSSRKALAKLADAGIPLGNQSVLLAGVNDCPRLMKSLVQKLVYNRVRPYYLYQCDLSEGLSHFRTPVGKGIEIMESLIGHTSGFSVPTYVIDAPGGGGKIPVMPNYLLSWSPHKVILRNFEGVITTYQEPENYDDPGCDGDCDKCTLQLKFDDAHEYNSVGIWKLLSNWDETYSLTPENNERMERREGAADGMGQD
;
A
#
# COMPACT_ATOMS: atom_id res chain seq x y z
N MET A 1 10.20 -24.63 14.30
CA MET A 1 8.89 -24.47 14.99
C MET A 1 9.03 -24.40 16.51
N GLU A 2 9.85 -25.21 17.14
CA GLU A 2 10.08 -25.19 18.61
C GLU A 2 10.64 -23.85 19.12
N ASN A 3 11.55 -23.24 18.39
CA ASN A 3 12.21 -22.00 18.80
C ASN A 3 11.25 -20.79 18.91
N TYR A 4 10.29 -20.65 18.00
CA TYR A 4 9.29 -19.56 18.06
C TYR A 4 8.31 -19.73 19.22
N ARG A 5 7.89 -20.95 19.49
CA ARG A 5 6.94 -21.26 20.58
C ARG A 5 7.59 -21.00 21.96
N SER A 6 8.86 -21.30 22.11
CA SER A 6 9.65 -21.00 23.31
C SER A 6 9.77 -19.48 23.53
N ARG A 7 10.11 -18.73 22.48
CA ARG A 7 10.24 -17.28 22.53
C ARG A 7 8.90 -16.56 22.81
N HIS A 8 7.79 -17.05 22.23
CA HIS A 8 6.45 -16.53 22.54
C HIS A 8 6.10 -16.72 24.01
N ASN A 9 6.37 -17.91 24.59
CA ASN A 9 6.16 -18.18 26.02
C ASN A 9 7.01 -17.27 26.90
N GLU A 10 8.28 -17.07 26.56
CA GLU A 10 9.19 -16.20 27.30
C GLU A 10 8.70 -14.75 27.29
N LEU A 11 8.37 -14.21 26.11
CA LEU A 11 7.88 -12.85 26.00
C LEU A 11 6.53 -12.68 26.69
N THR A 12 5.62 -13.64 26.56
CA THR A 12 4.31 -13.61 27.25
C THR A 12 4.52 -13.43 28.75
N LYS A 13 5.39 -14.24 29.37
CA LYS A 13 5.66 -14.18 30.80
C LYS A 13 6.45 -12.92 31.23
N LYS A 14 7.30 -12.38 30.36
CA LYS A 14 8.01 -11.11 30.64
C LYS A 14 7.05 -9.91 30.60
N ILE A 15 6.02 -9.97 29.76
CA ILE A 15 4.99 -8.91 29.62
C ILE A 15 3.99 -9.02 30.76
N ASP A 16 3.52 -10.23 31.03
CA ASP A 16 2.48 -10.54 32.02
C ASP A 16 2.76 -11.93 32.62
N SER A 17 3.17 -11.99 33.88
CA SER A 17 3.56 -13.23 34.56
C SER A 17 2.44 -14.25 34.70
N GLU A 18 1.17 -13.80 34.66
CA GLU A 18 -0.01 -14.64 34.76
C GLU A 18 -0.53 -15.08 33.38
N ALA A 19 -0.08 -14.44 32.30
CA ALA A 19 -0.52 -14.74 30.94
C ALA A 19 0.10 -16.06 30.41
N ASN A 20 -0.59 -16.63 29.44
CA ASN A 20 -0.22 -17.87 28.77
C ASN A 20 -0.34 -17.76 27.24
N LEU A 21 -0.14 -18.86 26.50
CA LEU A 21 -0.25 -18.87 25.04
C LEU A 21 -1.64 -18.51 24.51
N THR A 22 -2.69 -18.69 25.28
CA THR A 22 -4.04 -18.27 24.87
C THR A 22 -4.12 -16.74 24.84
N ASN A 23 -3.55 -16.08 25.86
CA ASN A 23 -3.41 -14.62 25.87
C ASN A 23 -2.59 -14.14 24.69
N TRP A 24 -1.47 -14.81 24.37
CA TRP A 24 -0.66 -14.49 23.20
C TRP A 24 -1.44 -14.47 21.89
N GLN A 25 -2.40 -15.35 21.74
CA GLN A 25 -3.25 -15.46 20.55
C GLN A 25 -4.45 -14.50 20.57
N ASP A 26 -4.72 -13.85 21.69
CA ASP A 26 -5.74 -12.79 21.77
C ASP A 26 -5.18 -11.49 21.19
N TRP A 27 -5.73 -11.06 20.06
CA TRP A 27 -5.31 -9.83 19.40
C TRP A 27 -5.53 -8.58 20.25
N LYS A 28 -6.55 -8.56 21.12
CA LYS A 28 -6.81 -7.45 22.06
C LYS A 28 -5.74 -7.40 23.14
N TRP A 29 -5.27 -8.55 23.63
CA TRP A 29 -4.14 -8.61 24.56
C TRP A 29 -2.86 -8.11 23.90
N GLN A 30 -2.60 -8.47 22.63
CA GLN A 30 -1.46 -7.98 21.86
C GLN A 30 -1.47 -6.44 21.74
N LEU A 31 -2.64 -5.84 21.47
CA LEU A 31 -2.77 -4.38 21.39
C LEU A 31 -2.54 -3.69 22.73
N ARG A 32 -3.15 -4.21 23.81
CA ARG A 32 -2.97 -3.65 25.16
C ARG A 32 -1.52 -3.68 25.62
N ASN A 33 -0.74 -4.63 25.12
CA ASN A 33 0.66 -4.82 25.48
C ASN A 33 1.64 -4.39 24.37
N SER A 34 1.19 -3.52 23.46
CA SER A 34 2.06 -2.95 22.43
C SER A 34 3.21 -2.14 23.06
N ILE A 35 4.39 -2.30 22.49
CA ILE A 35 5.62 -1.68 22.96
C ILE A 35 5.67 -0.25 22.42
N GLN A 36 5.54 0.73 23.33
CA GLN A 36 5.50 2.16 23.01
C GLN A 36 6.66 2.94 23.66
N LYS A 37 7.48 2.28 24.51
CA LYS A 37 8.58 2.92 25.23
C LYS A 37 9.88 2.17 24.98
N ILE A 38 10.98 2.92 24.89
CA ILE A 38 12.33 2.38 24.74
C ILE A 38 12.66 1.45 25.90
N SER A 39 12.37 1.84 27.15
CA SER A 39 12.62 1.04 28.33
C SER A 39 11.92 -0.33 28.31
N THR A 40 10.69 -0.37 27.81
CA THR A 40 9.94 -1.63 27.62
C THR A 40 10.60 -2.49 26.54
N PHE A 41 10.98 -1.89 25.41
CA PHE A 41 11.70 -2.58 24.34
C PHE A 41 12.99 -3.22 24.85
N GLU A 42 13.82 -2.45 25.58
CA GLU A 42 15.06 -2.96 26.16
C GLU A 42 14.85 -4.11 27.16
N THR A 43 13.80 -4.00 27.99
CA THR A 43 13.47 -5.04 28.97
C THR A 43 13.08 -6.35 28.29
N LEU A 44 12.30 -6.26 27.21
CA LEU A 44 11.80 -7.45 26.50
C LEU A 44 12.83 -8.09 25.59
N THR A 45 13.66 -7.28 24.94
CA THR A 45 14.64 -7.77 23.94
C THR A 45 16.02 -8.06 24.51
N GLY A 46 16.39 -7.40 25.62
CA GLY A 46 17.74 -7.41 26.18
C GLY A 46 18.72 -6.45 25.46
N ILE A 47 18.31 -5.82 24.36
CA ILE A 47 19.09 -4.76 23.69
C ILE A 47 19.21 -3.59 24.66
N ARG A 48 20.37 -2.91 24.65
CA ARG A 48 20.62 -1.73 25.47
C ARG A 48 21.16 -0.60 24.60
N PHE A 49 20.66 0.59 24.84
CA PHE A 49 21.13 1.82 24.21
C PHE A 49 21.95 2.61 25.25
N ASP A 50 23.01 3.25 24.81
CA ASP A 50 23.72 4.21 25.65
C ASP A 50 22.87 5.48 25.90
N ALA A 51 23.34 6.37 26.76
CA ALA A 51 22.58 7.54 27.17
C ALA A 51 22.33 8.53 26.04
N GLU A 52 23.28 8.67 25.11
CA GLU A 52 23.20 9.58 23.97
C GLU A 52 22.26 9.00 22.91
N GLU A 53 22.43 7.74 22.53
CA GLU A 53 21.55 7.02 21.58
C GLU A 53 20.12 7.01 22.10
N ARG A 54 19.90 6.73 23.39
CA ARG A 54 18.57 6.77 24.01
C ARG A 54 17.91 8.14 23.89
N LYS A 55 18.64 9.22 24.19
CA LYS A 55 18.12 10.57 24.11
C LYS A 55 17.64 10.91 22.69
N ILE A 56 18.41 10.54 21.67
CA ILE A 56 18.01 10.77 20.28
C ILE A 56 16.80 9.92 19.89
N LEU A 57 16.76 8.66 20.34
CA LEU A 57 15.62 7.77 20.12
C LEU A 57 14.35 8.30 20.80
N GLU A 58 14.45 8.88 22.01
CA GLU A 58 13.31 9.51 22.69
C GLU A 58 12.77 10.70 21.89
N GLN A 59 13.65 11.56 21.36
CA GLN A 59 13.27 12.65 20.44
C GLN A 59 12.62 12.12 19.16
N THR A 60 13.13 11.01 18.63
CA THR A 60 12.56 10.39 17.42
C THR A 60 11.13 9.87 17.67
N ILE A 61 10.93 9.24 18.85
CA ILE A 61 9.61 8.71 19.25
C ILE A 61 8.62 9.84 19.58
N GLU A 62 9.10 10.95 20.10
CA GLU A 62 8.27 12.13 20.35
C GLU A 62 7.71 12.70 19.03
N LYS A 63 8.53 12.79 17.99
CA LYS A 63 8.11 13.25 16.65
C LYS A 63 7.29 12.17 15.90
N PHE A 64 7.74 10.93 15.95
CA PHE A 64 7.14 9.80 15.24
C PHE A 64 6.87 8.65 16.24
N PRO A 65 5.66 8.54 16.78
CA PRO A 65 5.33 7.59 17.84
C PRO A 65 5.76 6.15 17.55
N LEU A 66 6.02 5.40 18.60
CA LEU A 66 6.37 3.99 18.55
C LEU A 66 5.18 3.14 18.96
N SER A 67 4.87 2.12 18.21
CA SER A 67 3.98 1.03 18.61
C SER A 67 4.39 -0.25 17.89
N ILE A 68 4.74 -1.30 18.65
CA ILE A 68 5.10 -2.62 18.10
C ILE A 68 4.29 -3.67 18.86
N THR A 69 3.58 -4.56 18.16
CA THR A 69 2.89 -5.67 18.81
C THR A 69 3.90 -6.66 19.41
N PRO A 70 3.60 -7.31 20.54
CA PRO A 70 4.47 -8.38 21.09
C PRO A 70 4.77 -9.47 20.05
N TYR A 71 3.80 -9.80 19.22
CA TYR A 71 3.98 -10.75 18.11
C TYR A 71 5.06 -10.27 17.13
N TYR A 72 4.99 -9.04 16.63
CA TYR A 72 5.97 -8.54 15.65
C TYR A 72 7.34 -8.34 16.28
N LEU A 73 7.39 -7.88 17.54
CA LEU A 73 8.63 -7.84 18.34
C LEU A 73 9.32 -9.21 18.42
N SER A 74 8.55 -10.29 18.55
CA SER A 74 9.10 -11.66 18.65
C SER A 74 9.86 -12.10 17.40
N LEU A 75 9.70 -11.42 16.27
CA LEU A 75 10.37 -11.73 15.01
C LEU A 75 11.74 -11.04 14.86
N ILE A 76 12.06 -10.07 15.72
CA ILE A 76 13.33 -9.33 15.70
C ILE A 76 14.48 -10.26 16.10
N GLU A 77 15.54 -10.30 15.30
CA GLU A 77 16.80 -10.98 15.65
C GLU A 77 17.65 -10.06 16.51
N THR A 78 17.78 -10.39 17.80
CA THR A 78 18.41 -9.48 18.77
C THR A 78 19.93 -9.46 18.73
N ASN A 79 20.58 -10.48 18.16
CA ASN A 79 22.03 -10.56 18.10
C ASN A 79 22.64 -9.59 17.07
N ASP A 80 21.90 -9.31 16.00
CA ASP A 80 22.29 -8.37 14.93
C ASP A 80 21.11 -7.45 14.58
N TYR A 81 20.55 -6.83 15.61
CA TYR A 81 19.30 -6.07 15.45
C TYR A 81 19.45 -4.86 14.52
N LYS A 82 20.62 -4.23 14.44
CA LYS A 82 20.86 -3.04 13.59
C LYS A 82 20.73 -3.36 12.10
N ASN A 83 20.93 -4.61 11.70
CA ASN A 83 20.76 -5.10 10.34
C ASN A 83 19.47 -5.96 10.17
N ASP A 84 18.68 -6.09 11.24
CA ASP A 84 17.48 -6.91 11.20
C ASP A 84 16.34 -6.22 10.45
N PRO A 85 15.80 -6.79 9.35
CA PRO A 85 14.76 -6.16 8.54
C PRO A 85 13.43 -5.97 9.27
N ILE A 86 13.16 -6.71 10.34
CA ILE A 86 11.97 -6.55 11.17
C ILE A 86 12.15 -5.36 12.12
N TYR A 87 13.32 -5.26 12.73
CA TYR A 87 13.69 -4.12 13.57
C TYR A 87 13.64 -2.82 12.78
N LEU A 88 14.31 -2.77 11.63
CA LEU A 88 14.38 -1.57 10.78
C LEU A 88 12.98 -1.05 10.38
N GLN A 89 12.01 -1.93 10.18
CA GLN A 89 10.65 -1.55 9.82
C GLN A 89 9.76 -1.12 10.99
N SER A 90 10.13 -1.44 12.23
CA SER A 90 9.26 -1.29 13.40
C SER A 90 9.81 -0.41 14.50
N PHE A 91 11.12 -0.35 14.70
CA PHE A 91 11.72 0.44 15.76
C PHE A 91 12.25 1.78 15.23
N ALA A 92 12.25 2.79 16.10
CA ALA A 92 12.68 4.14 15.75
C ALA A 92 14.17 4.18 15.35
N ASP A 93 14.48 5.00 14.36
CA ASP A 93 15.84 5.25 13.88
C ASP A 93 16.18 6.74 14.00
N PRO A 94 17.32 7.13 14.57
CA PRO A 94 17.73 8.54 14.65
C PRO A 94 17.75 9.27 13.32
N ARG A 95 17.96 8.56 12.21
CA ARG A 95 17.94 9.13 10.86
C ARG A 95 16.58 9.66 10.43
N GLU A 96 15.50 9.29 11.10
CA GLU A 96 14.16 9.82 10.85
C GLU A 96 14.03 11.32 11.21
N LEU A 97 14.91 11.83 12.07
CA LEU A 97 14.97 13.26 12.43
C LEU A 97 15.68 14.11 11.36
N ILE A 98 16.41 13.47 10.44
CA ILE A 98 17.11 14.15 9.35
C ILE A 98 16.13 14.33 8.20
N VAL A 99 15.65 15.55 8.03
CA VAL A 99 14.75 15.90 6.92
C VAL A 99 15.56 16.53 5.80
N GLN A 100 15.40 16.05 4.59
CA GLN A 100 16.05 16.56 3.40
C GLN A 100 15.18 17.65 2.76
N ASP A 101 15.77 18.60 2.03
CA ASP A 101 15.08 19.72 1.38
C ASP A 101 13.98 19.29 0.38
N TRP A 102 14.08 18.06 -0.15
CA TRP A 102 13.14 17.49 -1.10
C TRP A 102 12.10 16.55 -0.45
N GLU A 103 12.18 16.31 0.87
CA GLU A 103 11.16 15.55 1.61
C GLU A 103 9.97 16.45 1.96
N GLN A 104 8.79 15.89 1.94
CA GLN A 104 7.53 16.60 2.20
C GLN A 104 6.70 15.85 3.23
N ALA A 105 5.92 16.59 4.01
CA ALA A 105 4.96 16.00 4.94
C ALA A 105 3.83 15.28 4.18
N ASP A 106 3.41 15.82 3.03
CA ASP A 106 2.42 15.22 2.12
C ASP A 106 2.97 15.10 0.69
N PRO A 107 3.91 14.18 0.42
CA PRO A 107 4.55 14.07 -0.89
C PRO A 107 3.58 13.69 -2.02
N LEU A 108 2.42 13.18 -1.65
CA LEU A 108 1.41 12.71 -2.59
C LEU A 108 0.24 13.71 -2.76
N SER A 109 0.26 14.87 -2.10
CA SER A 109 -0.83 15.86 -2.13
C SER A 109 -2.21 15.24 -1.85
N GLU A 110 -2.29 14.35 -0.84
CA GLU A 110 -3.56 13.71 -0.48
C GLU A 110 -4.58 14.70 0.04
N ASP A 111 -4.11 15.77 0.69
CA ASP A 111 -4.98 16.81 1.26
C ASP A 111 -5.59 17.69 0.18
N GLU A 112 -4.84 17.99 -0.90
CA GLU A 112 -5.33 18.72 -2.06
C GLU A 112 -6.33 17.92 -2.91
N ASP A 113 -6.19 16.59 -2.95
CA ASP A 113 -7.11 15.68 -3.62
C ASP A 113 -8.31 15.25 -2.74
N SER A 114 -8.55 15.96 -1.62
CA SER A 114 -9.58 15.61 -0.62
C SER A 114 -10.82 16.51 -0.74
N PRO A 115 -11.83 16.13 -1.54
CA PRO A 115 -13.04 16.92 -1.74
C PRO A 115 -13.93 16.98 -0.49
N VAL A 116 -13.86 15.97 0.37
CA VAL A 116 -14.53 15.91 1.68
C VAL A 116 -13.60 15.17 2.66
N PRO A 117 -13.73 15.41 3.98
CA PRO A 117 -12.90 14.74 4.98
C PRO A 117 -12.91 13.22 4.81
N GLY A 118 -11.72 12.62 4.80
CA GLY A 118 -11.56 11.16 4.69
C GLY A 118 -11.58 10.61 3.26
N ILE A 119 -11.89 11.39 2.23
CA ILE A 119 -11.81 10.95 0.83
C ILE A 119 -10.57 11.57 0.17
N THR A 120 -9.80 10.75 -0.55
CA THR A 120 -8.80 11.21 -1.52
C THR A 120 -9.25 10.74 -2.91
N HIS A 121 -9.61 11.67 -3.80
CA HIS A 121 -10.15 11.39 -5.14
C HIS A 121 -9.20 11.86 -6.24
N ARG A 122 -8.17 11.05 -6.49
CA ARG A 122 -7.11 11.34 -7.48
C ARG A 122 -7.42 10.81 -8.87
N TYR A 123 -8.05 9.63 -8.93
CA TYR A 123 -8.31 8.91 -10.18
C TYR A 123 -9.77 9.04 -10.59
N PRO A 124 -10.09 8.99 -11.90
CA PRO A 124 -11.46 9.23 -12.37
C PRO A 124 -12.51 8.28 -11.79
N ASP A 125 -12.15 7.00 -11.59
CA ASP A 125 -13.06 5.91 -11.28
C ASP A 125 -12.94 5.34 -9.86
N ARG A 126 -12.06 5.90 -9.03
CA ARG A 126 -11.77 5.31 -7.70
C ARG A 126 -11.31 6.32 -6.67
N VAL A 127 -11.66 6.01 -5.43
CA VAL A 127 -11.28 6.82 -4.28
C VAL A 127 -10.55 6.00 -3.23
N LEU A 128 -9.68 6.67 -2.47
CA LEU A 128 -9.18 6.20 -1.19
C LEU A 128 -10.10 6.76 -0.10
N PHE A 129 -10.59 5.89 0.77
CA PHE A 129 -11.46 6.26 1.87
C PHE A 129 -10.78 5.96 3.20
N HIS A 130 -10.39 7.01 3.90
CA HIS A 130 -9.79 6.96 5.23
C HIS A 130 -10.86 6.74 6.29
N ILE A 131 -10.92 5.54 6.85
CA ILE A 131 -11.93 5.15 7.85
C ILE A 131 -11.32 4.92 9.24
N SER A 132 -9.99 5.02 9.37
CA SER A 132 -9.26 4.84 10.62
C SER A 132 -7.95 5.61 10.59
N ASN A 133 -7.52 6.20 11.71
CA ASN A 133 -6.17 6.76 11.89
C ASN A 133 -5.32 5.96 12.87
N VAL A 134 -5.83 4.83 13.35
CA VAL A 134 -5.15 3.96 14.32
C VAL A 134 -4.56 2.75 13.60
N CYS A 135 -3.35 2.37 14.00
CA CYS A 135 -2.67 1.14 13.57
C CYS A 135 -2.27 0.30 14.77
N SER A 136 -2.17 -1.01 14.60
CA SER A 136 -1.63 -1.92 15.62
C SER A 136 -0.10 -1.79 15.75
N MET A 137 0.57 -1.35 14.69
CA MET A 137 1.99 -1.07 14.65
C MET A 137 2.25 0.17 13.78
N TYR A 138 3.15 1.04 14.22
CA TYR A 138 3.56 2.19 13.43
C TYR A 138 4.77 1.84 12.57
N CYS A 139 4.52 1.61 11.28
CA CYS A 139 5.56 1.29 10.30
C CYS A 139 6.53 2.47 10.14
N ARG A 140 7.82 2.24 10.27
CA ARG A 140 8.81 3.33 10.15
C ARG A 140 8.89 3.93 8.75
N HIS A 141 8.50 3.16 7.74
CA HIS A 141 8.38 3.57 6.33
C HIS A 141 6.99 4.09 5.92
N CYS A 142 6.15 4.50 6.89
CA CYS A 142 4.80 4.97 6.60
C CYS A 142 4.82 6.38 5.99
N THR A 143 4.20 6.56 4.83
CA THR A 143 4.06 7.86 4.15
C THR A 143 3.07 8.79 4.85
N ARG A 144 2.18 8.22 5.70
CA ARG A 144 1.17 8.97 6.47
C ARG A 144 1.56 9.15 7.92
N LYS A 145 2.87 9.20 8.24
CA LYS A 145 3.36 9.44 9.62
C LYS A 145 2.71 10.66 10.26
N ARG A 146 2.41 11.70 9.47
CA ARG A 146 1.76 12.93 9.94
C ARG A 146 0.33 12.76 10.47
N LYS A 147 -0.36 11.71 10.02
CA LYS A 147 -1.77 11.44 10.36
C LYS A 147 -1.97 10.24 11.30
N VAL A 148 -1.00 9.32 11.30
CA VAL A 148 -1.12 8.05 12.04
C VAL A 148 -0.58 8.21 13.46
N GLY A 149 -1.34 7.74 14.44
CA GLY A 149 -0.98 7.79 15.86
C GLY A 149 -1.61 8.94 16.63
N ASP A 150 -2.32 9.84 15.97
CA ASP A 150 -3.17 10.83 16.62
C ASP A 150 -4.48 10.15 17.03
N ILE A 151 -4.56 9.80 18.33
CA ILE A 151 -5.69 9.07 18.91
C ILE A 151 -6.96 9.97 18.92
N ASP A 152 -6.78 11.28 18.93
CA ASP A 152 -7.88 12.25 18.94
C ASP A 152 -8.53 12.39 17.57
N PHE A 153 -7.94 11.79 16.54
CA PHE A 153 -8.40 11.86 15.15
C PHE A 153 -8.95 10.51 14.61
N ILE A 154 -9.71 9.78 15.40
CA ILE A 154 -10.55 8.71 14.85
C ILE A 154 -11.66 9.37 14.06
N PRO A 155 -11.83 9.09 12.75
CA PRO A 155 -12.92 9.68 11.99
C PRO A 155 -14.26 9.44 12.70
N ALA A 156 -14.93 10.51 13.09
CA ALA A 156 -16.23 10.40 13.70
C ALA A 156 -17.24 9.80 12.70
N LYS A 157 -18.30 9.17 13.19
CA LYS A 157 -19.26 8.46 12.34
C LYS A 157 -19.91 9.38 11.29
N ASP A 158 -20.10 10.64 11.61
CA ASP A 158 -20.60 11.67 10.70
C ASP A 158 -19.62 12.01 9.58
N GLN A 159 -18.31 12.02 9.85
CA GLN A 159 -17.27 12.18 8.81
C GLN A 159 -17.25 10.98 7.86
N VAL A 160 -17.35 9.76 8.40
CA VAL A 160 -17.46 8.55 7.56
C VAL A 160 -18.75 8.62 6.73
N GLN A 161 -19.86 9.14 7.30
CA GLN A 161 -21.09 9.33 6.56
C GLN A 161 -20.95 10.34 5.42
N GLN A 162 -20.24 11.47 5.63
CA GLN A 162 -19.94 12.44 4.56
C GLN A 162 -19.17 11.80 3.41
N GLY A 163 -18.17 10.94 3.71
CA GLY A 163 -17.45 10.19 2.68
C GLY A 163 -18.35 9.24 1.90
N LEU A 164 -19.25 8.52 2.57
CA LEU A 164 -20.24 7.66 1.92
C LEU A 164 -21.21 8.45 1.03
N ASP A 165 -21.63 9.63 1.48
CA ASP A 165 -22.54 10.50 0.72
C ASP A 165 -21.84 11.09 -0.50
N TYR A 166 -20.56 11.47 -0.38
CA TYR A 166 -19.75 11.88 -1.53
C TYR A 166 -19.64 10.77 -2.58
N ILE A 167 -19.31 9.53 -2.16
CA ILE A 167 -19.23 8.39 -3.07
C ILE A 167 -20.57 8.17 -3.76
N ARG A 168 -21.69 8.23 -3.01
CA ARG A 168 -23.05 8.06 -3.56
C ARG A 168 -23.41 9.12 -4.58
N ALA A 169 -22.95 10.35 -4.37
CA ALA A 169 -23.18 11.49 -5.26
C ALA A 169 -22.25 11.49 -6.49
N THR A 170 -21.27 10.59 -6.57
CA THR A 170 -20.25 10.55 -7.63
C THR A 170 -20.32 9.23 -8.40
N PRO A 171 -21.21 9.10 -9.42
CA PRO A 171 -21.45 7.83 -10.15
C PRO A 171 -20.24 7.25 -10.89
N LYS A 172 -19.23 8.07 -11.20
CA LYS A 172 -17.97 7.60 -11.82
C LYS A 172 -17.14 6.75 -10.87
N VAL A 173 -17.31 6.84 -9.55
CA VAL A 173 -16.56 6.08 -8.56
C VAL A 173 -17.07 4.64 -8.50
N ARG A 174 -16.35 3.72 -9.13
CA ARG A 174 -16.66 2.29 -9.16
C ARG A 174 -15.85 1.48 -8.14
N ASP A 175 -14.72 2.00 -7.68
CA ASP A 175 -13.76 1.31 -6.84
C ASP A 175 -13.45 2.15 -5.60
N VAL A 176 -13.65 1.57 -4.42
CA VAL A 176 -13.40 2.21 -3.13
C VAL A 176 -12.35 1.43 -2.36
N LEU A 177 -11.21 2.09 -2.08
CA LEU A 177 -10.16 1.54 -1.23
C LEU A 177 -10.30 2.05 0.21
N LEU A 178 -10.76 1.20 1.11
CA LEU A 178 -10.76 1.45 2.54
C LEU A 178 -9.33 1.38 3.10
N SER A 179 -8.90 2.45 3.77
CA SER A 179 -7.54 2.62 4.27
C SER A 179 -7.50 3.64 5.42
N GLY A 180 -6.37 4.33 5.59
CA GLY A 180 -6.13 5.34 6.62
C GLY A 180 -4.96 4.94 7.49
N GLY A 181 -5.21 4.66 8.78
CA GLY A 181 -4.40 3.80 9.60
C GLY A 181 -4.58 2.35 9.11
N ASP A 182 -5.10 1.47 9.93
CA ASP A 182 -5.45 0.12 9.47
C ASP A 182 -6.96 -0.11 9.68
N PRO A 183 -7.75 -0.38 8.63
CA PRO A 183 -9.18 -0.61 8.73
C PRO A 183 -9.58 -1.76 9.68
N PHE A 184 -8.72 -2.74 9.88
CA PHE A 184 -8.99 -3.85 10.80
C PHE A 184 -8.76 -3.49 12.27
N MET A 185 -8.38 -2.24 12.58
CA MET A 185 -8.48 -1.71 13.96
C MET A 185 -9.92 -1.39 14.38
N LEU A 186 -10.81 -1.19 13.44
CA LEU A 186 -12.23 -0.99 13.72
C LEU A 186 -12.87 -2.26 14.27
N SER A 187 -13.98 -2.10 15.01
CA SER A 187 -14.78 -3.25 15.43
C SER A 187 -15.44 -3.93 14.21
N ASP A 188 -15.73 -5.21 14.34
CA ASP A 188 -16.37 -5.99 13.26
C ASP A 188 -17.74 -5.40 12.89
N GLU A 189 -18.50 -4.93 13.88
CA GLU A 189 -19.81 -4.30 13.68
C GLU A 189 -19.71 -2.96 12.93
N TYR A 190 -18.66 -2.15 13.23
CA TYR A 190 -18.49 -0.87 12.55
C TYR A 190 -18.01 -1.07 11.11
N LEU A 191 -17.12 -2.02 10.89
CA LEU A 191 -16.68 -2.40 9.54
C LEU A 191 -17.85 -2.98 8.72
N ASP A 192 -18.69 -3.85 9.32
CA ASP A 192 -19.90 -4.39 8.68
C ASP A 192 -20.86 -3.27 8.26
N TRP A 193 -21.04 -2.24 9.09
CA TRP A 193 -21.85 -1.09 8.77
C TRP A 193 -21.30 -0.33 7.54
N ILE A 194 -20.00 0.00 7.53
CA ILE A 194 -19.36 0.70 6.38
C ILE A 194 -19.54 -0.11 5.08
N LEU A 195 -19.23 -1.40 5.14
CA LEU A 195 -19.36 -2.28 3.98
C LEU A 195 -20.81 -2.40 3.52
N THR A 196 -21.77 -2.45 4.45
CA THR A 196 -23.21 -2.46 4.14
C THR A 196 -23.63 -1.17 3.42
N GLU A 197 -23.19 -0.01 3.90
CA GLU A 197 -23.52 1.27 3.25
C GLU A 197 -22.90 1.40 1.87
N LEU A 198 -21.67 0.95 1.67
CA LEU A 198 -21.02 0.91 0.36
C LEU A 198 -21.75 -0.03 -0.62
N ARG A 199 -22.22 -1.19 -0.15
CA ARG A 199 -22.98 -2.13 -1.02
C ARG A 199 -24.37 -1.65 -1.42
N LYS A 200 -24.91 -0.63 -0.74
CA LYS A 200 -26.16 0.05 -1.16
C LYS A 200 -25.94 1.03 -2.31
N ILE A 201 -24.69 1.35 -2.66
CA ILE A 201 -24.35 2.26 -3.74
C ILE A 201 -24.16 1.43 -5.01
N GLU A 202 -25.10 1.48 -5.94
CA GLU A 202 -25.18 0.58 -7.10
C GLU A 202 -23.95 0.64 -8.01
N HIS A 203 -23.33 1.81 -8.17
CA HIS A 203 -22.15 1.98 -9.03
C HIS A 203 -20.84 1.55 -8.36
N VAL A 204 -20.82 1.24 -7.06
CA VAL A 204 -19.63 0.71 -6.39
C VAL A 204 -19.51 -0.79 -6.64
N GLU A 205 -18.67 -1.16 -7.60
CA GLU A 205 -18.45 -2.54 -8.00
C GLU A 205 -17.35 -3.21 -7.17
N VAL A 206 -16.28 -2.48 -6.89
CA VAL A 206 -15.08 -3.01 -6.21
C VAL A 206 -14.89 -2.34 -4.86
N ILE A 207 -14.80 -3.15 -3.80
CA ILE A 207 -14.36 -2.68 -2.48
C ILE A 207 -13.03 -3.35 -2.19
N ARG A 208 -12.02 -2.53 -1.88
CA ARG A 208 -10.68 -3.00 -1.48
C ARG A 208 -10.39 -2.55 -0.06
N ILE A 209 -9.68 -3.37 0.70
CA ILE A 209 -9.20 -3.04 2.04
C ILE A 209 -7.69 -3.16 2.06
N GLY A 210 -7.01 -2.07 2.40
CA GLY A 210 -5.56 -2.06 2.64
C GLY A 210 -5.27 -2.32 4.11
N SER A 211 -4.61 -3.44 4.45
CA SER A 211 -4.32 -3.79 5.83
C SER A 211 -2.98 -4.49 6.00
N ARG A 212 -2.22 -4.09 7.02
CA ARG A 212 -1.01 -4.79 7.43
C ARG A 212 -1.25 -5.78 8.58
N MET A 213 -2.49 -5.94 9.06
CA MET A 213 -2.83 -6.86 10.15
C MET A 213 -2.38 -8.31 9.92
N PRO A 214 -2.51 -8.90 8.71
CA PRO A 214 -2.02 -10.25 8.47
C PRO A 214 -0.51 -10.42 8.73
N VAL A 215 0.24 -9.30 8.69
CA VAL A 215 1.70 -9.24 8.90
C VAL A 215 2.04 -9.00 10.36
N VAL A 216 1.47 -7.94 10.96
CA VAL A 216 1.92 -7.39 12.25
C VAL A 216 1.06 -7.85 13.43
N LEU A 217 -0.14 -8.34 13.16
CA LEU A 217 -1.09 -8.86 14.15
C LEU A 217 -2.02 -9.91 13.54
N PRO A 218 -1.50 -11.07 13.07
CA PRO A 218 -2.28 -12.07 12.34
C PRO A 218 -3.47 -12.64 13.14
N TYR A 219 -3.44 -12.56 14.47
CA TYR A 219 -4.52 -13.01 15.35
C TYR A 219 -5.80 -12.16 15.24
N ARG A 220 -5.71 -10.95 14.66
CA ARG A 220 -6.88 -10.12 14.35
C ARG A 220 -7.73 -10.69 13.22
N ILE A 221 -7.16 -11.57 12.41
CA ILE A 221 -7.92 -12.26 11.36
C ILE A 221 -8.69 -13.43 12.02
N THR A 222 -9.74 -13.06 12.73
CA THR A 222 -10.64 -13.96 13.45
C THR A 222 -11.70 -14.53 12.50
N ASP A 223 -12.41 -15.55 12.94
CA ASP A 223 -13.48 -16.15 12.14
C ASP A 223 -14.67 -15.18 12.00
N GLU A 224 -14.91 -14.35 13.02
CA GLU A 224 -15.94 -13.30 13.04
C GLU A 224 -15.62 -12.21 11.98
N LEU A 225 -14.39 -11.69 11.96
CA LEU A 225 -13.97 -10.73 10.92
C LEU A 225 -14.13 -11.34 9.53
N VAL A 226 -13.68 -12.58 9.34
CA VAL A 226 -13.80 -13.27 8.04
C VAL A 226 -15.27 -13.43 7.64
N ALA A 227 -16.16 -13.73 8.58
CA ALA A 227 -17.60 -13.82 8.32
C ALA A 227 -18.20 -12.49 7.86
N VAL A 228 -17.78 -11.36 8.48
CA VAL A 228 -18.18 -10.03 8.05
C VAL A 228 -17.72 -9.77 6.62
N LEU A 229 -16.44 -9.99 6.32
CA LEU A 229 -15.89 -9.75 4.98
C LEU A 229 -16.59 -10.61 3.92
N LYS A 230 -16.86 -11.87 4.23
CA LYS A 230 -17.54 -12.82 3.35
C LYS A 230 -18.96 -12.39 3.00
N LYS A 231 -19.67 -11.74 3.92
CA LYS A 231 -21.03 -11.23 3.71
C LYS A 231 -21.10 -10.17 2.60
N HIS A 232 -19.98 -9.45 2.35
CA HIS A 232 -19.93 -8.29 1.46
C HIS A 232 -19.13 -8.54 0.16
N HIS A 233 -19.01 -9.77 -0.30
CA HIS A 233 -18.35 -10.07 -1.58
C HIS A 233 -18.93 -9.25 -2.75
N PRO A 234 -18.08 -8.88 -3.74
CA PRO A 234 -16.63 -9.10 -3.83
C PRO A 234 -15.83 -8.06 -3.00
N VAL A 235 -15.04 -8.51 -2.05
CA VAL A 235 -14.10 -7.68 -1.28
C VAL A 235 -12.68 -8.17 -1.57
N TRP A 236 -11.76 -7.24 -1.83
CA TRP A 236 -10.35 -7.50 -2.09
C TRP A 236 -9.51 -7.03 -0.91
N ILE A 237 -8.50 -7.79 -0.52
CA ILE A 237 -7.57 -7.36 0.53
C ILE A 237 -6.17 -7.22 -0.05
N ASN A 238 -5.58 -6.04 0.13
CA ASN A 238 -4.18 -5.79 -0.14
C ASN A 238 -3.39 -5.78 1.16
N THR A 239 -2.50 -6.77 1.31
CA THR A 239 -1.57 -6.88 2.44
C THR A 239 -0.28 -6.11 2.17
N HIS A 240 0.60 -6.03 3.19
CA HIS A 240 1.84 -5.28 3.10
C HIS A 240 3.00 -6.06 3.74
N PHE A 241 3.44 -7.13 3.06
CA PHE A 241 4.66 -7.86 3.37
C PHE A 241 5.83 -7.22 2.65
N ASN A 242 6.91 -6.93 3.35
CA ASN A 242 8.15 -6.41 2.78
C ASN A 242 9.31 -7.41 2.84
N HIS A 243 9.24 -8.42 3.73
CA HIS A 243 10.33 -9.36 3.91
C HIS A 243 9.83 -10.82 4.06
N PRO A 244 10.56 -11.83 3.52
CA PRO A 244 10.14 -13.24 3.62
C PRO A 244 9.98 -13.77 5.05
N ARG A 245 10.66 -13.18 6.04
CA ARG A 245 10.57 -13.56 7.47
C ARG A 245 9.22 -13.18 8.09
N GLU A 246 8.49 -12.25 7.52
CA GLU A 246 7.14 -11.88 7.94
C GLU A 246 6.11 -12.98 7.64
N LEU A 247 6.41 -13.88 6.68
CA LEU A 247 5.57 -15.02 6.33
C LEU A 247 5.75 -16.18 7.32
N THR A 248 5.35 -15.94 8.56
CA THR A 248 5.38 -16.91 9.67
C THR A 248 4.25 -17.93 9.58
N THR A 249 4.23 -18.90 10.48
CA THR A 249 3.10 -19.85 10.60
C THR A 249 1.79 -19.13 10.93
N SER A 250 1.82 -18.10 11.80
CA SER A 250 0.62 -17.34 12.18
C SER A 250 0.10 -16.49 11.04
N SER A 251 0.98 -15.74 10.34
CA SER A 251 0.57 -14.93 9.19
C SER A 251 0.03 -15.79 8.03
N ARG A 252 0.65 -16.96 7.77
CA ARG A 252 0.14 -17.91 6.76
C ARG A 252 -1.24 -18.45 7.09
N LYS A 253 -1.53 -18.76 8.37
CA LYS A 253 -2.86 -19.16 8.81
C LYS A 253 -3.89 -18.05 8.59
N ALA A 254 -3.53 -16.80 8.91
CA ALA A 254 -4.39 -15.65 8.67
C ALA A 254 -4.71 -15.49 7.17
N LEU A 255 -3.68 -15.56 6.32
CA LEU A 255 -3.85 -15.51 4.85
C LEU A 255 -4.71 -16.67 4.34
N ALA A 256 -4.50 -17.88 4.86
CA ALA A 256 -5.31 -19.05 4.48
C ALA A 256 -6.78 -18.84 4.80
N LYS A 257 -7.13 -18.35 6.02
CA LYS A 257 -8.51 -18.05 6.40
C LYS A 257 -9.20 -17.09 5.42
N LEU A 258 -8.51 -16.01 5.02
CA LEU A 258 -9.03 -15.04 4.07
C LEU A 258 -9.21 -15.66 2.67
N ALA A 259 -8.21 -16.39 2.19
CA ALA A 259 -8.27 -17.04 0.87
C ALA A 259 -9.29 -18.18 0.80
N ASP A 260 -9.45 -18.95 1.88
CA ASP A 260 -10.47 -20.03 1.99
C ASP A 260 -11.90 -19.45 2.03
N ALA A 261 -12.05 -18.22 2.51
CA ALA A 261 -13.31 -17.48 2.45
C ALA A 261 -13.63 -16.92 1.05
N GLY A 262 -12.78 -17.16 0.05
CA GLY A 262 -12.95 -16.65 -1.32
C GLY A 262 -12.54 -15.19 -1.52
N ILE A 263 -11.78 -14.63 -0.58
CA ILE A 263 -11.30 -13.23 -0.64
C ILE A 263 -10.01 -13.19 -1.46
N PRO A 264 -9.96 -12.47 -2.59
CA PRO A 264 -8.73 -12.26 -3.35
C PRO A 264 -7.71 -11.45 -2.54
N LEU A 265 -6.45 -11.92 -2.56
CA LEU A 265 -5.37 -11.31 -1.81
C LEU A 265 -4.29 -10.73 -2.74
N GLY A 266 -3.96 -9.46 -2.53
CA GLY A 266 -2.83 -8.78 -3.13
C GLY A 266 -1.78 -8.38 -2.09
N ASN A 267 -0.55 -8.14 -2.52
CA ASN A 267 0.50 -7.59 -1.68
C ASN A 267 1.10 -6.33 -2.30
N GLN A 268 1.27 -5.32 -1.49
CA GLN A 268 1.90 -4.05 -1.85
C GLN A 268 3.17 -3.92 -1.01
N SER A 269 4.33 -4.24 -1.61
CA SER A 269 5.63 -4.04 -0.94
C SER A 269 6.16 -2.64 -1.23
N VAL A 270 6.91 -2.08 -0.29
CA VAL A 270 7.76 -0.90 -0.51
C VAL A 270 9.20 -1.37 -0.62
N LEU A 271 9.94 -0.86 -1.59
CA LEU A 271 11.37 -1.11 -1.76
C LEU A 271 12.14 -0.26 -0.75
N LEU A 272 12.77 -0.92 0.22
CA LEU A 272 13.42 -0.30 1.37
C LEU A 272 14.88 -0.73 1.48
N ALA A 273 15.79 0.23 1.54
CA ALA A 273 17.21 -0.01 1.77
C ALA A 273 17.45 -0.77 3.08
N GLY A 274 18.27 -1.81 3.04
CA GLY A 274 18.59 -2.67 4.17
C GLY A 274 17.47 -3.64 4.58
N VAL A 275 16.30 -3.60 3.93
CA VAL A 275 15.17 -4.48 4.23
C VAL A 275 14.95 -5.51 3.13
N ASN A 276 14.76 -5.05 1.89
CA ASN A 276 14.39 -5.92 0.79
C ASN A 276 15.02 -5.52 -0.57
N ASP A 277 16.05 -4.71 -0.56
CA ASP A 277 16.77 -4.20 -1.74
C ASP A 277 17.74 -5.19 -2.39
N CYS A 278 17.55 -6.47 -2.11
CA CYS A 278 18.30 -7.58 -2.71
C CYS A 278 17.41 -8.38 -3.69
N PRO A 279 17.82 -8.56 -4.98
CA PRO A 279 17.05 -9.33 -5.97
C PRO A 279 16.69 -10.75 -5.51
N ARG A 280 17.62 -11.47 -4.88
CA ARG A 280 17.38 -12.83 -4.37
C ARG A 280 16.34 -12.87 -3.26
N LEU A 281 16.39 -11.89 -2.36
CA LEU A 281 15.45 -11.76 -1.25
C LEU A 281 14.06 -11.41 -1.79
N MET A 282 13.96 -10.45 -2.71
CA MET A 282 12.69 -10.09 -3.36
C MET A 282 12.09 -11.29 -4.10
N LYS A 283 12.89 -12.04 -4.84
CA LYS A 283 12.43 -13.28 -5.51
C LYS A 283 11.87 -14.28 -4.49
N SER A 284 12.54 -14.47 -3.36
CA SER A 284 12.04 -15.33 -2.28
C SER A 284 10.72 -14.83 -1.71
N LEU A 285 10.57 -13.52 -1.51
CA LEU A 285 9.33 -12.92 -1.01
C LEU A 285 8.17 -13.17 -1.96
N VAL A 286 8.31 -12.80 -3.24
CA VAL A 286 7.20 -12.90 -4.21
C VAL A 286 6.77 -14.34 -4.45
N GLN A 287 7.72 -15.29 -4.49
CA GLN A 287 7.41 -16.71 -4.62
C GLN A 287 6.65 -17.25 -3.39
N LYS A 288 7.07 -16.87 -2.18
CA LYS A 288 6.38 -17.26 -0.95
C LYS A 288 4.98 -16.64 -0.83
N LEU A 289 4.79 -15.40 -1.33
CA LEU A 289 3.48 -14.78 -1.39
C LEU A 289 2.52 -15.59 -2.27
N VAL A 290 2.93 -15.91 -3.51
CA VAL A 290 2.11 -16.73 -4.42
C VAL A 290 1.82 -18.11 -3.85
N TYR A 291 2.81 -18.78 -3.22
CA TYR A 291 2.60 -20.04 -2.52
C TYR A 291 1.49 -19.95 -1.45
N ASN A 292 1.36 -18.77 -0.80
CA ASN A 292 0.31 -18.50 0.18
C ASN A 292 -0.95 -17.83 -0.42
N ARG A 293 -1.14 -17.93 -1.75
CA ARG A 293 -2.30 -17.39 -2.49
C ARG A 293 -2.44 -15.88 -2.40
N VAL A 294 -1.33 -15.17 -2.24
CA VAL A 294 -1.25 -13.71 -2.26
C VAL A 294 -0.53 -13.29 -3.52
N ARG A 295 -1.19 -12.52 -4.38
CA ARG A 295 -0.55 -12.01 -5.60
C ARG A 295 0.33 -10.80 -5.25
N PRO A 296 1.64 -10.77 -5.60
CA PRO A 296 2.41 -9.54 -5.62
C PRO A 296 1.75 -8.56 -6.58
N TYR A 297 1.22 -7.45 -6.05
CA TYR A 297 0.46 -6.47 -6.83
C TYR A 297 1.36 -5.32 -7.25
N TYR A 298 1.87 -4.58 -6.26
CA TYR A 298 2.81 -3.50 -6.48
C TYR A 298 4.11 -3.70 -5.68
N LEU A 299 5.21 -3.23 -6.29
CA LEU A 299 6.43 -2.84 -5.59
C LEU A 299 6.53 -1.32 -5.71
N TYR A 300 6.40 -0.61 -4.58
CA TYR A 300 6.52 0.85 -4.55
C TYR A 300 7.97 1.26 -4.38
N GLN A 301 8.41 2.26 -5.13
CA GLN A 301 9.55 3.05 -4.71
C GLN A 301 9.20 3.77 -3.41
N CYS A 302 10.14 3.84 -2.45
CA CYS A 302 9.91 4.58 -1.21
C CYS A 302 9.72 6.07 -1.50
N ASP A 303 8.62 6.66 -1.01
CA ASP A 303 8.21 8.03 -1.29
C ASP A 303 9.13 9.08 -0.66
N LEU A 304 8.99 10.33 -1.12
CA LEU A 304 9.72 11.51 -0.65
C LEU A 304 9.11 12.08 0.65
N SER A 305 8.74 11.21 1.58
CA SER A 305 8.11 11.61 2.84
C SER A 305 9.15 11.91 3.91
N GLU A 306 8.87 12.90 4.76
CA GLU A 306 9.76 13.28 5.87
C GLU A 306 10.16 12.08 6.73
N GLY A 307 11.46 11.98 7.01
CA GLY A 307 12.05 10.95 7.83
C GLY A 307 12.10 9.56 7.17
N LEU A 308 12.04 9.47 5.84
CA LEU A 308 12.17 8.23 5.09
C LEU A 308 13.44 8.15 4.24
N SER A 309 14.28 9.18 4.20
CA SER A 309 15.48 9.23 3.34
C SER A 309 16.39 8.02 3.49
N HIS A 310 16.55 7.52 4.71
CA HIS A 310 17.41 6.37 5.02
C HIS A 310 16.88 5.02 4.49
N PHE A 311 15.59 4.93 4.12
CA PHE A 311 14.99 3.77 3.48
C PHE A 311 15.02 3.82 1.95
N ARG A 312 15.36 4.96 1.38
CA ARG A 312 15.28 5.12 -0.08
C ARG A 312 16.40 4.41 -0.81
N THR A 313 16.04 3.76 -1.90
CA THR A 313 16.97 3.16 -2.87
C THR A 313 16.99 3.98 -4.15
N PRO A 314 18.05 3.91 -4.97
CA PRO A 314 17.98 4.41 -6.34
C PRO A 314 16.88 3.69 -7.14
N VAL A 315 16.23 4.40 -8.06
CA VAL A 315 15.21 3.81 -8.97
C VAL A 315 15.79 2.64 -9.77
N GLY A 316 17.06 2.75 -10.18
CA GLY A 316 17.77 1.67 -10.87
C GLY A 316 17.81 0.35 -10.10
N LYS A 317 17.80 0.38 -8.74
CA LYS A 317 17.71 -0.83 -7.92
C LYS A 317 16.37 -1.54 -8.08
N GLY A 318 15.27 -0.80 -8.19
CA GLY A 318 13.97 -1.37 -8.49
C GLY A 318 13.93 -2.02 -9.87
N ILE A 319 14.50 -1.38 -10.88
CA ILE A 319 14.61 -1.93 -12.25
C ILE A 319 15.45 -3.22 -12.25
N GLU A 320 16.61 -3.24 -11.56
CA GLU A 320 17.46 -4.43 -11.39
C GLU A 320 16.68 -5.60 -10.76
N ILE A 321 15.90 -5.32 -9.72
CA ILE A 321 15.04 -6.31 -9.08
C ILE A 321 14.01 -6.84 -10.09
N MET A 322 13.32 -5.98 -10.83
CA MET A 322 12.33 -6.39 -11.81
C MET A 322 12.94 -7.25 -12.93
N GLU A 323 14.14 -6.90 -13.43
CA GLU A 323 14.87 -7.72 -14.40
C GLU A 323 15.22 -9.11 -13.84
N SER A 324 15.55 -9.19 -12.54
CA SER A 324 15.83 -10.45 -11.87
C SER A 324 14.60 -11.36 -11.67
N LEU A 325 13.39 -10.82 -11.78
CA LEU A 325 12.14 -11.55 -11.63
C LEU A 325 11.52 -11.95 -12.97
N ILE A 326 11.50 -11.04 -13.95
CA ILE A 326 10.87 -11.28 -15.27
C ILE A 326 11.65 -12.35 -16.00
N GLY A 327 10.94 -13.41 -16.43
CA GLY A 327 11.55 -14.58 -17.05
C GLY A 327 12.24 -15.57 -16.11
N HIS A 328 12.54 -15.16 -14.87
CA HIS A 328 13.23 -15.98 -13.87
C HIS A 328 12.32 -16.55 -12.78
N THR A 329 11.03 -16.18 -12.79
CA THR A 329 9.97 -16.75 -11.97
C THR A 329 8.64 -16.67 -12.71
N SER A 330 7.57 -17.29 -12.14
CA SER A 330 6.23 -17.21 -12.74
C SER A 330 5.76 -15.76 -12.87
N GLY A 331 5.08 -15.44 -13.97
CA GLY A 331 4.44 -14.12 -14.16
C GLY A 331 3.46 -13.74 -13.02
N PHE A 332 2.87 -14.73 -12.33
CA PHE A 332 2.07 -14.50 -11.12
C PHE A 332 2.87 -13.89 -9.97
N SER A 333 4.18 -14.12 -9.95
CA SER A 333 5.10 -13.63 -8.90
C SER A 333 5.71 -12.27 -9.22
N VAL A 334 5.46 -11.70 -10.40
CA VAL A 334 6.05 -10.43 -10.83
C VAL A 334 5.09 -9.28 -10.50
N PRO A 335 5.45 -8.39 -9.55
CA PRO A 335 4.66 -7.19 -9.25
C PRO A 335 4.84 -6.13 -10.37
N THR A 336 4.01 -5.10 -10.36
CA THR A 336 4.31 -3.87 -11.09
C THR A 336 5.14 -2.95 -10.20
N TYR A 337 6.35 -2.59 -10.63
CA TYR A 337 7.16 -1.60 -9.94
C TYR A 337 6.66 -0.20 -10.31
N VAL A 338 6.37 0.62 -9.31
CA VAL A 338 5.77 1.94 -9.50
C VAL A 338 6.44 3.00 -8.64
N ILE A 339 6.47 4.21 -9.15
CA ILE A 339 6.79 5.43 -8.42
C ILE A 339 5.49 6.22 -8.29
N ASP A 340 5.11 6.60 -7.08
CA ASP A 340 4.06 7.59 -6.90
C ASP A 340 4.63 8.98 -7.24
N ALA A 341 4.07 9.62 -8.25
CA ALA A 341 4.56 10.91 -8.71
C ALA A 341 4.38 11.97 -7.61
N PRO A 342 5.43 12.71 -7.24
CA PRO A 342 5.33 13.81 -6.28
C PRO A 342 4.26 14.83 -6.71
N GLY A 343 3.59 15.43 -5.72
CA GLY A 343 2.49 16.36 -5.99
C GLY A 343 1.21 15.68 -6.49
N GLY A 344 1.07 14.36 -6.27
CA GLY A 344 -0.16 13.62 -6.54
C GLY A 344 -0.38 13.26 -8.01
N GLY A 345 0.67 13.17 -8.83
CA GLY A 345 0.57 12.75 -10.25
C GLY A 345 0.12 11.29 -10.48
N GLY A 346 -0.08 10.52 -9.40
CA GLY A 346 -0.48 9.13 -9.45
C GLY A 346 0.69 8.16 -9.66
N LYS A 347 0.36 6.89 -9.86
CA LYS A 347 1.33 5.80 -9.98
C LYS A 347 1.89 5.70 -11.39
N ILE A 348 3.21 5.84 -11.50
CA ILE A 348 3.94 5.69 -12.76
C ILE A 348 4.62 4.32 -12.76
N PRO A 349 4.22 3.37 -13.62
CA PRO A 349 4.93 2.12 -13.79
C PRO A 349 6.34 2.37 -14.36
N VAL A 350 7.36 1.85 -13.67
CA VAL A 350 8.76 1.94 -14.09
C VAL A 350 9.29 0.51 -14.24
N MET A 351 9.23 0.00 -15.46
CA MET A 351 9.61 -1.37 -15.77
C MET A 351 10.88 -1.40 -16.61
N PRO A 352 11.62 -2.53 -16.66
CA PRO A 352 12.72 -2.69 -17.59
C PRO A 352 12.29 -2.43 -19.02
N ASN A 353 13.15 -1.78 -19.80
CA ASN A 353 12.85 -1.51 -21.19
C ASN A 353 13.19 -2.73 -22.05
N TYR A 354 12.17 -3.41 -22.55
CA TYR A 354 12.29 -4.53 -23.50
C TYR A 354 12.02 -4.13 -24.95
N LEU A 355 11.41 -2.97 -25.18
CA LEU A 355 11.22 -2.37 -26.48
C LEU A 355 12.44 -1.50 -26.80
N LEU A 356 13.23 -1.91 -27.78
CA LEU A 356 14.47 -1.21 -28.18
C LEU A 356 14.25 -0.20 -29.30
N SER A 357 13.40 -0.56 -30.28
CA SER A 357 13.08 0.31 -31.40
C SER A 357 11.73 -0.05 -32.00
N TRP A 358 11.06 0.94 -32.54
CA TRP A 358 9.78 0.77 -33.20
C TRP A 358 9.76 1.51 -34.54
N SER A 359 9.24 0.82 -35.56
CA SER A 359 8.95 1.39 -36.88
C SER A 359 7.59 0.89 -37.37
N PRO A 360 7.01 1.46 -38.42
CA PRO A 360 5.73 1.01 -38.96
C PRO A 360 5.71 -0.44 -39.42
N HIS A 361 6.87 -1.05 -39.68
CA HIS A 361 6.96 -2.40 -40.23
C HIS A 361 7.55 -3.43 -39.27
N LYS A 362 8.34 -3.00 -38.29
CA LYS A 362 9.08 -3.90 -37.40
C LYS A 362 9.28 -3.28 -36.03
N VAL A 363 9.17 -4.12 -35.01
CA VAL A 363 9.55 -3.81 -33.63
C VAL A 363 10.81 -4.62 -33.28
N ILE A 364 11.78 -3.98 -32.64
CA ILE A 364 12.99 -4.62 -32.12
C ILE A 364 12.85 -4.76 -30.62
N LEU A 365 12.92 -5.99 -30.14
CA LEU A 365 12.72 -6.36 -28.75
C LEU A 365 13.97 -7.05 -28.19
N ARG A 366 14.20 -6.91 -26.89
CA ARG A 366 15.10 -7.81 -26.15
C ARG A 366 14.30 -8.68 -25.19
N ASN A 367 14.71 -9.93 -25.00
CA ASN A 367 14.12 -10.78 -23.96
C ASN A 367 14.88 -10.65 -22.62
N PHE A 368 14.46 -11.44 -21.63
CA PHE A 368 15.07 -11.46 -20.29
C PHE A 368 16.51 -12.00 -20.27
N GLU A 369 16.92 -12.76 -21.27
CA GLU A 369 18.30 -13.27 -21.44
C GLU A 369 19.20 -12.29 -22.21
N GLY A 370 18.64 -11.18 -22.71
CA GLY A 370 19.35 -10.22 -23.55
C GLY A 370 19.35 -10.56 -25.04
N VAL A 371 18.64 -11.62 -25.47
CA VAL A 371 18.48 -11.94 -26.87
C VAL A 371 17.66 -10.89 -27.58
N ILE A 372 18.20 -10.33 -28.66
CA ILE A 372 17.51 -9.34 -29.49
C ILE A 372 16.76 -10.06 -30.60
N THR A 373 15.48 -9.73 -30.77
CA THR A 373 14.61 -10.28 -31.81
C THR A 373 13.82 -9.20 -32.51
N THR A 374 13.29 -9.51 -33.68
CA THR A 374 12.36 -8.63 -34.39
C THR A 374 10.96 -9.24 -34.40
N TYR A 375 9.97 -8.38 -34.28
CA TYR A 375 8.58 -8.73 -34.46
C TYR A 375 8.01 -7.92 -35.62
N GLN A 376 7.37 -8.61 -36.58
CA GLN A 376 6.81 -7.97 -37.77
C GLN A 376 5.47 -7.36 -37.46
N GLU A 377 5.30 -6.07 -37.78
CA GLU A 377 4.02 -5.38 -37.68
C GLU A 377 3.10 -5.75 -38.86
N PRO A 378 1.77 -5.72 -38.69
CA PRO A 378 0.84 -5.96 -39.77
C PRO A 378 0.92 -4.85 -40.82
N GLU A 379 0.94 -5.23 -42.09
CA GLU A 379 1.03 -4.26 -43.21
C GLU A 379 -0.27 -3.51 -43.47
N ASN A 380 -1.43 -4.11 -43.13
CA ASN A 380 -2.75 -3.61 -43.45
C ASN A 380 -3.66 -3.58 -42.22
N TYR A 381 -3.18 -2.98 -41.13
CA TYR A 381 -4.04 -2.72 -39.98
C TYR A 381 -4.75 -1.39 -40.17
N ASP A 382 -6.06 -1.49 -40.36
CA ASP A 382 -6.96 -0.34 -40.35
C ASP A 382 -7.53 -0.20 -38.91
N ASP A 383 -7.09 0.82 -38.21
CA ASP A 383 -7.61 1.09 -36.88
C ASP A 383 -9.06 1.60 -37.04
N PRO A 384 -10.06 0.83 -36.57
CA PRO A 384 -11.46 1.22 -36.73
C PRO A 384 -11.80 2.53 -36.00
N GLY A 385 -10.87 3.03 -35.16
CA GLY A 385 -11.17 4.13 -34.25
C GLY A 385 -12.30 3.76 -33.26
N CYS A 386 -12.51 4.58 -32.27
CA CYS A 386 -13.70 4.51 -31.41
C CYS A 386 -14.34 5.90 -31.37
N ASP A 387 -15.46 6.05 -32.06
CA ASP A 387 -16.30 7.27 -32.09
C ASP A 387 -17.36 7.27 -30.98
N GLY A 388 -17.41 6.21 -30.17
CA GLY A 388 -18.41 6.02 -29.10
C GLY A 388 -19.73 5.41 -29.58
N ASP A 389 -19.98 5.33 -30.91
CA ASP A 389 -21.21 4.81 -31.52
C ASP A 389 -21.01 3.44 -32.20
N CYS A 390 -20.02 2.65 -31.71
CA CYS A 390 -19.65 1.41 -32.34
C CYS A 390 -20.58 0.25 -31.96
N ASP A 391 -21.31 -0.31 -32.91
CA ASP A 391 -22.15 -1.52 -32.78
C ASP A 391 -21.38 -2.77 -32.33
N LYS A 392 -20.06 -2.73 -32.33
CA LYS A 392 -19.17 -3.82 -31.85
C LYS A 392 -19.05 -3.88 -30.33
N CYS A 393 -19.34 -2.81 -29.63
CA CYS A 393 -19.43 -2.77 -28.16
C CYS A 393 -20.80 -3.25 -27.70
N THR A 394 -21.01 -4.57 -27.64
CA THR A 394 -22.28 -5.19 -27.17
C THR A 394 -22.54 -5.00 -25.68
N LEU A 395 -21.56 -4.53 -24.92
CA LEU A 395 -21.75 -4.08 -23.55
C LEU A 395 -22.21 -2.63 -23.63
N GLN A 396 -23.43 -2.36 -23.16
CA GLN A 396 -23.88 -1.00 -22.82
C GLN A 396 -23.02 -0.45 -21.66
N LEU A 397 -21.72 -0.36 -21.90
CA LEU A 397 -20.88 0.50 -21.10
C LEU A 397 -21.30 1.90 -21.51
N LYS A 398 -22.02 2.55 -20.62
CA LYS A 398 -22.21 4.00 -20.67
C LYS A 398 -20.85 4.66 -20.41
N PHE A 399 -19.96 4.55 -21.37
CA PHE A 399 -18.82 5.45 -21.45
C PHE A 399 -19.35 6.73 -22.12
N ASP A 400 -19.86 7.63 -21.30
CA ASP A 400 -20.12 9.01 -21.75
C ASP A 400 -18.82 9.74 -22.16
N ASP A 401 -17.66 9.05 -22.09
CA ASP A 401 -16.33 9.60 -22.20
C ASP A 401 -15.48 8.97 -23.32
N ALA A 402 -16.10 8.44 -24.39
CA ALA A 402 -15.35 7.89 -25.53
C ALA A 402 -14.41 8.94 -26.18
N HIS A 403 -14.72 10.22 -26.07
CA HIS A 403 -13.86 11.32 -26.53
C HIS A 403 -12.62 11.54 -25.66
N GLU A 404 -12.61 11.14 -24.38
CA GLU A 404 -11.45 11.34 -23.50
C GLU A 404 -10.29 10.40 -23.80
N TYR A 405 -10.54 9.17 -24.27
CA TYR A 405 -9.47 8.20 -24.56
C TYR A 405 -8.55 8.65 -25.70
N ASN A 406 -9.09 9.37 -26.69
CA ASN A 406 -8.29 9.89 -27.81
C ASN A 406 -7.50 11.15 -27.46
N SER A 407 -7.67 11.69 -26.26
CA SER A 407 -7.05 12.96 -25.83
C SER A 407 -5.86 12.79 -24.88
N VAL A 408 -5.51 11.56 -24.47
CA VAL A 408 -4.45 11.31 -23.47
C VAL A 408 -3.25 10.55 -24.04
N GLY A 409 -2.07 10.80 -23.44
CA GLY A 409 -0.87 10.07 -23.72
C GLY A 409 -0.11 10.49 -24.98
N ILE A 410 0.77 9.61 -25.45
CA ILE A 410 1.65 9.85 -26.61
C ILE A 410 0.86 10.14 -27.88
N TRP A 411 -0.33 9.55 -28.06
CA TRP A 411 -1.16 9.78 -29.22
C TRP A 411 -1.59 11.24 -29.35
N LYS A 412 -1.96 11.91 -28.26
CA LYS A 412 -2.25 13.35 -28.26
C LYS A 412 -1.05 14.19 -28.70
N LEU A 413 0.14 13.82 -28.23
CA LEU A 413 1.39 14.49 -28.63
C LEU A 413 1.71 14.26 -30.12
N LEU A 414 1.32 13.12 -30.68
CA LEU A 414 1.56 12.80 -32.09
C LEU A 414 0.50 13.38 -33.03
N SER A 415 -0.71 13.63 -32.56
CA SER A 415 -1.79 14.17 -33.37
C SER A 415 -1.78 15.71 -33.50
N ASN A 416 -1.15 16.42 -32.57
CA ASN A 416 -1.07 17.89 -32.54
C ASN A 416 0.35 18.37 -32.80
N TRP A 417 0.86 18.21 -34.01
CA TRP A 417 2.23 18.60 -34.40
C TRP A 417 2.52 20.09 -34.30
N ASP A 418 1.50 20.94 -34.30
CA ASP A 418 1.61 22.40 -34.37
C ASP A 418 1.45 23.13 -33.02
N GLU A 419 1.07 22.44 -31.94
CA GLU A 419 0.84 23.05 -30.64
C GLU A 419 1.75 22.50 -29.53
N THR A 420 2.43 23.42 -28.93
CA THR A 420 3.22 23.39 -27.69
C THR A 420 3.35 22.04 -26.99
N TYR A 421 4.56 21.68 -26.65
CA TYR A 421 4.97 20.60 -25.75
C TYR A 421 4.35 20.77 -24.35
N SER A 422 3.03 20.77 -24.22
CA SER A 422 2.37 20.78 -22.92
C SER A 422 2.35 19.40 -22.34
N LEU A 423 2.95 19.25 -21.18
CA LEU A 423 2.92 18.01 -20.40
C LEU A 423 1.63 17.87 -19.57
N THR A 424 0.79 18.90 -19.55
CA THR A 424 -0.47 18.89 -18.79
C THR A 424 -1.62 18.69 -19.77
N PRO A 425 -2.39 17.61 -19.66
CA PRO A 425 -3.60 17.43 -20.46
C PRO A 425 -4.59 18.57 -20.23
N GLU A 426 -5.17 19.12 -21.29
CA GLU A 426 -6.36 19.98 -21.18
C GLU A 426 -7.50 19.16 -20.55
N ASN A 427 -8.40 19.81 -19.81
CA ASN A 427 -9.53 19.22 -19.13
C ASN A 427 -9.16 18.15 -18.09
N ASN A 428 -8.23 18.49 -17.19
CA ASN A 428 -7.89 17.63 -16.08
C ASN A 428 -8.89 17.81 -14.94
N GLU A 429 -9.94 16.98 -14.88
CA GLU A 429 -10.99 17.00 -13.84
C GLU A 429 -10.43 17.01 -12.40
N ARG A 430 -9.25 16.45 -12.18
CA ARG A 430 -8.61 16.47 -10.88
C ARG A 430 -8.15 17.87 -10.49
N MET A 431 -7.59 18.64 -11.44
CA MET A 431 -7.19 20.03 -11.19
C MET A 431 -8.41 20.91 -10.98
N GLU A 432 -9.49 20.71 -11.75
CA GLU A 432 -10.77 21.41 -11.56
C GLU A 432 -11.37 21.14 -10.17
N ARG A 433 -11.28 19.90 -9.67
CA ARG A 433 -11.72 19.57 -8.30
C ARG A 433 -10.87 20.27 -7.22
N ARG A 434 -9.56 20.41 -7.43
CA ARG A 434 -8.67 21.13 -6.49
C ARG A 434 -9.00 22.62 -6.46
N GLU A 435 -9.22 23.24 -7.61
CA GLU A 435 -9.57 24.65 -7.73
C GLU A 435 -10.94 24.93 -7.10
N GLY A 436 -11.97 24.10 -7.39
CA GLY A 436 -13.30 24.23 -6.79
C GLY A 436 -13.34 24.03 -5.28
N ALA A 437 -12.43 23.22 -4.72
CA ALA A 437 -12.31 23.05 -3.27
C ALA A 437 -11.63 24.28 -2.59
N ALA A 438 -10.69 24.94 -3.30
CA ALA A 438 -10.03 26.15 -2.81
C ALA A 438 -11.01 27.36 -2.76
N ASP A 439 -11.90 27.49 -3.72
CA ASP A 439 -12.92 28.56 -3.75
C ASP A 439 -14.01 28.38 -2.67
N GLY A 440 -14.27 27.13 -2.26
CA GLY A 440 -15.23 26.83 -1.18
C GLY A 440 -14.73 27.11 0.24
N MET A 441 -13.42 27.20 0.45
CA MET A 441 -12.82 27.47 1.77
C MET A 441 -12.61 28.98 2.06
N GLY A 442 -12.96 29.85 1.12
CA GLY A 442 -12.74 31.31 1.23
C GLY A 442 -14.00 32.10 1.59
N GLN A 443 -15.11 31.48 1.95
CA GLN A 443 -16.38 32.19 2.22
C GLN A 443 -17.03 31.81 3.56
N ASP A 444 -16.26 31.57 4.63
CA ASP A 444 -16.80 31.56 5.99
C ASP A 444 -15.88 32.31 6.96
#